data_c87ad13d34d06258b9955518d3056651
#
_entry.id   c87ad13d34d06258b9955518d3056651
#
_cell.length_a   1.000
_cell.length_b   1.000
_cell.length_c   1.000
_cell.angle_alpha   90.00
_cell.angle_beta   90.00
_cell.angle_gamma   90.00
#
_symmetry.space_group_name_H-M   'P 1'
#
loop_
_entity.id
_entity.type
_entity.pdbx_description
1 polymer ?
#
loop_
_entity_poly.entity_id
_entity_poly.type
_entity_poly.pdbx_seq_one_letter_code
_entity_poly.pdbx_strand_id
1 'polypeptide(L)'
;MNAARRSLRAAGLALLLGCASSRDVMKPAPAPSDDPVADRATVYFLLPSNSLHGTRFQVWDRTEFLGLGLPASYFIARCTPGNHLFVITAENKVAIEADLAAGKRYYVLLGPTRGFVRARADATAVTRGSDAWDKVEAIQKGLIYYEPDEVAVSNWQKSHRADAAEHAAWFATAPDREKYLEHLAVGDGR
;
A
#
# COMPACT_ATOMS: atom_id res chain seq x y z
N MET A 1 18.08 -48.99 49.17
CA MET A 1 16.93 -48.83 48.27
C MET A 1 16.94 -47.40 47.80
N ASN A 2 17.51 -47.14 46.59
CA ASN A 2 17.72 -45.79 46.07
C ASN A 2 16.69 -45.52 44.97
N ALA A 3 15.78 -44.55 45.19
CA ALA A 3 14.81 -44.08 44.21
C ALA A 3 15.42 -42.89 43.46
N ALA A 4 15.77 -43.10 42.22
CA ALA A 4 16.27 -42.06 41.32
C ALA A 4 15.10 -41.17 40.81
N ARG A 5 15.10 -39.90 41.21
CA ARG A 5 14.19 -38.86 40.65
C ARG A 5 14.71 -38.41 39.28
N ARG A 6 14.02 -38.77 38.22
CA ARG A 6 14.21 -38.20 36.87
C ARG A 6 13.45 -36.87 36.77
N SER A 7 14.19 -35.78 36.72
CA SER A 7 13.65 -34.44 36.40
C SER A 7 13.49 -34.32 34.90
N LEU A 8 12.24 -34.28 34.41
CA LEU A 8 11.90 -33.87 33.05
C LEU A 8 12.14 -32.32 32.92
N ARG A 9 13.13 -31.94 32.15
CA ARG A 9 13.28 -30.55 31.71
C ARG A 9 12.38 -30.34 30.49
N ALA A 10 11.26 -29.68 30.69
CA ALA A 10 10.45 -29.15 29.59
C ALA A 10 11.18 -27.96 28.95
N ALA A 11 11.73 -28.16 27.78
CA ALA A 11 12.27 -27.08 26.97
C ALA A 11 11.09 -26.32 26.33
N GLY A 12 10.71 -25.19 26.91
CA GLY A 12 9.74 -24.28 26.32
C GLY A 12 10.34 -23.62 25.08
N LEU A 13 9.86 -24.03 23.91
CA LEU A 13 10.14 -23.34 22.62
C LEU A 13 9.37 -22.05 22.60
N ALA A 14 9.99 -20.93 23.00
CA ALA A 14 9.43 -19.61 22.85
C ALA A 14 9.40 -19.25 21.35
N LEU A 15 8.24 -19.34 20.74
CA LEU A 15 7.97 -18.78 19.41
C LEU A 15 8.08 -17.26 19.53
N LEU A 16 9.22 -16.70 19.15
CA LEU A 16 9.39 -15.27 18.92
C LEU A 16 8.57 -14.92 17.67
N LEU A 17 7.30 -14.54 17.86
CA LEU A 17 6.52 -13.81 16.86
C LEU A 17 7.17 -12.43 16.70
N GLY A 18 8.16 -12.36 15.83
CA GLY A 18 8.77 -11.09 15.44
C GLY A 18 7.72 -10.23 14.77
N CYS A 19 7.25 -9.18 15.44
CA CYS A 19 6.49 -8.12 14.79
C CYS A 19 7.41 -7.49 13.73
N ALA A 20 7.17 -7.80 12.45
CA ALA A 20 7.88 -7.15 11.35
C ALA A 20 7.69 -5.64 11.49
N SER A 21 8.78 -4.89 11.59
CA SER A 21 8.71 -3.45 11.55
C SER A 21 8.36 -3.03 10.12
N SER A 22 7.73 -1.90 9.95
CA SER A 22 7.39 -1.42 8.59
C SER A 22 8.62 -1.06 7.73
N ARG A 23 9.79 -0.89 8.36
CA ARG A 23 11.07 -0.77 7.65
C ARG A 23 11.49 -2.09 7.02
N ASP A 24 10.98 -3.20 7.54
CA ASP A 24 11.24 -4.53 6.99
C ASP A 24 10.32 -4.86 5.82
N VAL A 25 9.13 -4.24 5.77
CA VAL A 25 8.14 -4.46 4.69
C VAL A 25 8.51 -3.71 3.40
N MET A 26 9.13 -2.53 3.53
CA MET A 26 9.54 -1.68 2.40
C MET A 26 11.02 -1.37 2.52
N LYS A 27 11.79 -1.63 1.47
CA LYS A 27 13.24 -1.38 1.42
C LYS A 27 13.57 -0.31 0.39
N PRO A 28 14.46 0.65 0.70
CA PRO A 28 14.94 1.58 -0.33
C PRO A 28 15.70 0.80 -1.40
N ALA A 29 15.44 1.09 -2.65
CA ALA A 29 16.04 0.41 -3.80
C ALA A 29 16.34 1.40 -4.93
N PRO A 30 17.21 1.04 -5.89
CA PRO A 30 17.33 1.80 -7.14
C PRO A 30 15.98 1.82 -7.86
N ALA A 31 15.58 3.00 -8.35
CA ALA A 31 14.35 3.11 -9.12
C ALA A 31 14.42 2.17 -10.35
N PRO A 32 13.38 1.37 -10.60
CA PRO A 32 13.33 0.56 -11.81
C PRO A 32 13.17 1.44 -13.05
N SER A 33 13.39 0.85 -14.23
CA SER A 33 13.06 1.53 -15.48
C SER A 33 11.59 1.92 -15.53
N ASP A 34 11.31 3.11 -16.05
CA ASP A 34 9.96 3.61 -16.31
C ASP A 34 9.36 3.02 -17.61
N ASP A 35 10.04 2.06 -18.25
CA ASP A 35 9.56 1.44 -19.48
C ASP A 35 8.23 0.70 -19.23
N PRO A 36 7.27 0.85 -20.15
CA PRO A 36 6.00 0.13 -20.06
C PRO A 36 6.20 -1.39 -20.06
N VAL A 37 5.49 -2.09 -19.18
CA VAL A 37 5.46 -3.55 -19.16
C VAL A 37 4.29 -4.01 -20.03
N ALA A 38 4.58 -4.74 -21.10
CA ALA A 38 3.63 -5.00 -22.18
C ALA A 38 2.32 -5.69 -21.74
N ASP A 39 2.38 -6.55 -20.71
CA ASP A 39 1.25 -7.34 -20.21
C ASP A 39 0.72 -6.86 -18.85
N ARG A 40 1.23 -5.76 -18.33
CA ARG A 40 0.89 -5.21 -17.02
C ARG A 40 0.59 -3.72 -17.09
N ALA A 41 -0.28 -3.27 -16.21
CA ALA A 41 -0.37 -1.87 -15.83
C ALA A 41 0.63 -1.58 -14.71
N THR A 42 1.23 -0.41 -14.73
CA THR A 42 2.15 0.03 -13.67
C THR A 42 1.51 1.18 -12.90
N VAL A 43 1.25 0.98 -11.61
CA VAL A 43 0.64 1.99 -10.74
C VAL A 43 1.69 2.50 -9.76
N TYR A 44 1.92 3.81 -9.79
CA TYR A 44 2.83 4.52 -8.90
C TYR A 44 2.05 5.12 -7.73
N PHE A 45 2.39 4.74 -6.51
CA PHE A 45 1.86 5.32 -5.29
C PHE A 45 2.91 6.27 -4.70
N LEU A 46 2.66 7.57 -4.79
CA LEU A 46 3.59 8.62 -4.41
C LEU A 46 3.13 9.30 -3.12
N LEU A 47 4.03 9.42 -2.15
CA LEU A 47 3.81 10.17 -0.92
C LEU A 47 4.84 11.30 -0.79
N PRO A 48 4.58 12.47 -1.39
CA PRO A 48 5.53 13.59 -1.41
C PRO A 48 5.71 14.29 -0.05
N SER A 49 4.78 14.09 0.89
CA SER A 49 4.84 14.75 2.19
C SER A 49 5.88 14.16 3.13
N ASN A 50 6.62 15.03 3.83
CA ASN A 50 7.54 14.67 4.91
C ASN A 50 6.87 14.71 6.31
N SER A 51 5.62 15.18 6.40
CA SER A 51 5.01 15.65 7.66
C SER A 51 4.26 14.58 8.44
N LEU A 52 4.57 13.30 8.27
CA LEU A 52 3.67 12.23 8.72
C LEU A 52 3.88 11.74 10.15
N HIS A 53 4.78 12.30 10.94
CA HIS A 53 4.99 11.90 12.35
C HIS A 53 4.86 10.37 12.58
N GLY A 54 5.42 9.55 11.65
CA GLY A 54 5.37 8.09 11.73
C GLY A 54 4.10 7.42 11.19
N THR A 55 3.14 8.16 10.65
CA THR A 55 1.97 7.57 9.97
C THR A 55 2.40 6.89 8.67
N ARG A 56 1.86 5.72 8.42
CA ARG A 56 2.10 4.91 7.23
C ARG A 56 0.78 4.60 6.59
N PHE A 57 0.73 4.67 5.29
CA PHE A 57 -0.47 4.30 4.54
C PHE A 57 -0.32 2.89 4.00
N GLN A 58 -1.16 1.99 4.47
CA GLN A 58 -1.26 0.67 3.88
C GLN A 58 -2.03 0.77 2.57
N VAL A 59 -1.51 0.18 1.52
CA VAL A 59 -2.16 0.12 0.21
C VAL A 59 -2.47 -1.32 -0.13
N TRP A 60 -3.74 -1.57 -0.43
CA TRP A 60 -4.27 -2.88 -0.76
C TRP A 60 -4.98 -2.83 -2.11
N ASP A 61 -4.89 -3.89 -2.90
CA ASP A 61 -5.83 -4.16 -3.98
C ASP A 61 -6.83 -5.21 -3.48
N ARG A 62 -8.01 -4.75 -3.12
CA ARG A 62 -8.99 -5.56 -2.36
C ARG A 62 -8.36 -6.18 -1.11
N THR A 63 -7.97 -7.46 -1.18
CA THR A 63 -7.35 -8.22 -0.08
C THR A 63 -5.87 -8.53 -0.30
N GLU A 64 -5.30 -8.09 -1.41
CA GLU A 64 -3.88 -8.21 -1.71
C GLU A 64 -3.12 -6.99 -1.22
N PHE A 65 -2.13 -7.20 -0.36
CA PHE A 65 -1.29 -6.12 0.16
C PHE A 65 -0.23 -5.73 -0.86
N LEU A 66 -0.23 -4.47 -1.29
CA LEU A 66 0.70 -3.95 -2.28
C LEU A 66 1.94 -3.29 -1.66
N GLY A 67 1.79 -2.64 -0.50
CA GLY A 67 2.90 -1.96 0.15
C GLY A 67 2.48 -0.88 1.13
N LEU A 68 3.49 -0.15 1.62
CA LEU A 68 3.32 0.98 2.54
C LEU A 68 3.76 2.28 1.87
N GLY A 69 2.89 3.29 1.88
CA GLY A 69 3.27 4.67 1.60
C GLY A 69 4.11 5.21 2.76
N LEU A 70 5.37 5.53 2.50
CA LEU A 70 6.32 6.11 3.44
C LEU A 70 6.60 7.58 3.11
N PRO A 71 6.96 8.43 4.08
CA PRO A 71 7.25 9.84 3.84
C PRO A 71 8.34 10.06 2.77
N ALA A 72 8.13 11.05 1.90
CA ALA A 72 9.03 11.41 0.80
C ALA A 72 9.44 10.24 -0.10
N SER A 73 8.53 9.31 -0.35
CA SER A 73 8.81 8.10 -1.12
C SER A 73 7.72 7.76 -2.12
N TYR A 74 8.04 6.80 -2.95
CA TYR A 74 7.06 6.11 -3.79
C TYR A 74 7.38 4.63 -3.89
N PHE A 75 6.39 3.86 -4.25
CA PHE A 75 6.54 2.46 -4.66
C PHE A 75 5.66 2.17 -5.88
N ILE A 76 5.90 1.04 -6.51
CA ILE A 76 5.24 0.62 -7.74
C ILE A 76 4.51 -0.69 -7.51
N ALA A 77 3.25 -0.76 -7.96
CA ALA A 77 2.51 -2.00 -8.11
C ALA A 77 2.35 -2.35 -9.60
N ARG A 78 2.63 -3.59 -9.96
CA ARG A 78 2.43 -4.13 -11.30
C ARG A 78 1.16 -4.95 -11.33
N CYS A 79 0.09 -4.35 -11.83
CA CYS A 79 -1.26 -4.92 -11.83
C CYS A 79 -1.58 -5.61 -13.15
N THR A 80 -2.46 -6.61 -13.12
CA THR A 80 -3.09 -7.14 -14.33
C THR A 80 -3.97 -6.05 -14.97
N PRO A 81 -4.21 -6.04 -16.28
CA PRO A 81 -5.24 -5.17 -16.84
C PRO A 81 -6.64 -5.51 -16.30
N GLY A 82 -7.51 -4.51 -16.17
CA GLY A 82 -8.89 -4.66 -15.71
C GLY A 82 -9.22 -3.82 -14.49
N ASN A 83 -10.29 -4.20 -13.78
CA ASN A 83 -10.82 -3.44 -12.67
C ASN A 83 -10.12 -3.78 -11.34
N HIS A 84 -9.68 -2.76 -10.65
CA HIS A 84 -9.03 -2.81 -9.35
C HIS A 84 -9.78 -1.93 -8.34
N LEU A 85 -9.62 -2.26 -7.06
CA LEU A 85 -10.07 -1.44 -5.94
C LEU A 85 -8.90 -1.26 -5.00
N PHE A 86 -8.19 -0.14 -5.14
CA PHE A 86 -7.11 0.20 -4.24
C PHE A 86 -7.69 0.82 -2.97
N VAL A 87 -7.52 0.13 -1.86
CA VAL A 87 -7.94 0.61 -0.53
C VAL A 87 -6.72 1.11 0.21
N ILE A 88 -6.75 2.37 0.61
CA ILE A 88 -5.68 3.03 1.36
C ILE A 88 -6.16 3.27 2.78
N THR A 89 -5.43 2.76 3.75
CA THR A 89 -5.80 2.85 5.18
C THR A 89 -4.72 3.50 6.03
N ALA A 90 -5.20 4.29 7.00
CA ALA A 90 -4.43 4.84 8.12
C ALA A 90 -5.35 4.89 9.36
N GLU A 91 -5.72 6.07 9.91
CA GLU A 91 -6.81 6.20 10.88
C GLU A 91 -8.20 6.10 10.25
N ASN A 92 -8.28 6.32 8.96
CA ASN A 92 -9.46 6.19 8.11
C ASN A 92 -9.15 5.27 6.94
N LYS A 93 -10.15 5.12 6.07
CA LYS A 93 -10.02 4.43 4.80
C LYS A 93 -10.54 5.31 3.67
N VAL A 94 -9.81 5.30 2.55
CA VAL A 94 -10.21 5.88 1.25
C VAL A 94 -9.91 4.86 0.17
N ALA A 95 -10.51 4.96 -0.99
CA ALA A 95 -10.24 4.02 -2.07
C ALA A 95 -10.18 4.70 -3.44
N ILE A 96 -9.63 3.96 -4.39
CA ILE A 96 -9.60 4.31 -5.81
C ILE A 96 -10.10 3.11 -6.58
N GLU A 97 -11.23 3.26 -7.26
CA GLU A 97 -11.63 2.33 -8.32
C GLU A 97 -10.81 2.65 -9.57
N ALA A 98 -10.12 1.67 -10.09
CA ALA A 98 -9.24 1.85 -11.23
C ALA A 98 -9.56 0.86 -12.34
N ASP A 99 -9.69 1.38 -13.56
CA ASP A 99 -9.78 0.56 -14.77
C ASP A 99 -8.45 0.68 -15.53
N LEU A 100 -7.64 -0.36 -15.44
CA LEU A 100 -6.24 -0.35 -15.86
C LEU A 100 -6.04 -1.07 -17.19
N ALA A 101 -5.24 -0.49 -18.08
CA ALA A 101 -4.81 -1.10 -19.34
C ALA A 101 -3.34 -1.53 -19.29
N ALA A 102 -3.03 -2.63 -19.95
CA ALA A 102 -1.66 -3.09 -20.13
C ALA A 102 -0.79 -2.06 -20.85
N GLY A 103 0.51 -2.05 -20.54
CA GLY A 103 1.47 -1.12 -21.12
C GLY A 103 1.33 0.33 -20.67
N LYS A 104 0.47 0.62 -19.69
CA LYS A 104 0.22 1.99 -19.22
C LYS A 104 0.71 2.22 -17.80
N ARG A 105 1.06 3.47 -17.51
CA ARG A 105 1.48 3.97 -16.20
C ARG A 105 0.39 4.86 -15.62
N TYR A 106 0.01 4.59 -14.37
CA TYR A 106 -0.99 5.33 -13.61
C TYR A 106 -0.36 5.88 -12.33
N TYR A 107 -0.90 6.97 -11.81
CA TYR A 107 -0.34 7.63 -10.65
C TYR A 107 -1.41 7.92 -9.61
N VAL A 108 -1.06 7.66 -8.36
CA VAL A 108 -1.87 7.96 -7.18
C VAL A 108 -1.03 8.79 -6.23
N LEU A 109 -1.51 9.96 -5.88
CA LEU A 109 -0.91 10.80 -4.85
C LEU A 109 -1.49 10.42 -3.50
N LEU A 110 -0.66 9.98 -2.60
CA LEU A 110 -0.99 9.76 -1.20
C LEU A 110 -0.67 11.02 -0.41
N GLY A 111 -1.55 11.39 0.49
CA GLY A 111 -1.37 12.59 1.32
C GLY A 111 -1.94 12.42 2.72
N PRO A 112 -1.40 13.15 3.70
CA PRO A 112 -2.04 13.28 5.00
C PRO A 112 -3.09 14.38 4.98
N THR A 113 -4.27 14.09 5.48
CA THR A 113 -5.19 15.13 5.94
C THR A 113 -5.17 15.22 7.46
N ARG A 114 -5.63 16.35 8.02
CA ARG A 114 -5.67 16.52 9.48
C ARG A 114 -6.68 15.56 10.11
N GLY A 115 -6.17 14.59 10.89
CA GLY A 115 -6.95 13.74 11.76
C GLY A 115 -7.06 14.35 13.17
N PHE A 116 -7.87 13.74 14.03
CA PHE A 116 -8.07 14.23 15.40
C PHE A 116 -6.88 13.85 16.32
N VAL A 117 -6.27 12.68 16.12
CA VAL A 117 -5.15 12.16 16.92
C VAL A 117 -3.91 11.93 16.06
N ARG A 118 -4.09 11.42 14.85
CA ARG A 118 -3.03 11.15 13.89
C ARG A 118 -3.40 11.70 12.51
N ALA A 119 -2.51 11.55 11.53
CA ALA A 119 -2.83 11.91 10.16
C ALA A 119 -3.81 10.88 9.55
N ARG A 120 -4.85 11.38 8.91
CA ARG A 120 -5.77 10.57 8.12
C ARG A 120 -5.21 10.37 6.72
N ALA A 121 -5.49 9.23 6.11
CA ALA A 121 -5.16 8.99 4.72
C ALA A 121 -6.04 9.84 3.80
N ASP A 122 -5.41 10.39 2.80
CA ASP A 122 -6.01 10.91 1.59
C ASP A 122 -5.33 10.27 0.39
N ALA A 123 -6.07 10.02 -0.68
CA ALA A 123 -5.54 9.45 -1.89
C ALA A 123 -6.24 10.09 -3.09
N THR A 124 -5.45 10.68 -3.97
CA THR A 124 -5.95 11.37 -5.15
C THR A 124 -5.49 10.64 -6.41
N ALA A 125 -6.43 10.24 -7.23
CA ALA A 125 -6.20 9.72 -8.56
C ALA A 125 -5.67 10.83 -9.48
N VAL A 126 -4.53 10.61 -10.12
CA VAL A 126 -3.98 11.58 -11.09
C VAL A 126 -4.64 11.35 -12.44
N THR A 127 -5.73 12.03 -12.67
CA THR A 127 -6.51 11.93 -13.92
C THR A 127 -6.03 12.92 -14.98
N ARG A 128 -6.30 12.61 -16.24
CA ARG A 128 -6.00 13.50 -17.37
C ARG A 128 -6.76 14.83 -17.19
N GLY A 129 -6.01 15.92 -17.17
CA GLY A 129 -6.55 17.27 -16.94
C GLY A 129 -6.62 17.70 -15.47
N SER A 130 -6.22 16.86 -14.52
CA SER A 130 -6.02 17.30 -13.14
C SER A 130 -4.77 18.18 -13.00
N ASP A 131 -4.71 19.03 -11.99
CA ASP A 131 -3.55 19.89 -11.72
C ASP A 131 -2.24 19.11 -11.47
N ALA A 132 -2.36 17.88 -11.06
CA ALA A 132 -1.22 16.99 -10.83
C ALA A 132 -0.70 16.33 -12.11
N TRP A 133 -1.53 16.27 -13.17
CA TRP A 133 -1.20 15.52 -14.38
C TRP A 133 0.16 15.88 -14.97
N ASP A 134 0.44 17.16 -15.20
CA ASP A 134 1.69 17.60 -15.81
C ASP A 134 2.87 17.63 -14.84
N LYS A 135 2.62 17.53 -13.54
CA LYS A 135 3.62 17.66 -12.47
C LYS A 135 4.06 16.33 -11.88
N VAL A 136 3.28 15.26 -12.06
CA VAL A 136 3.44 13.99 -11.31
C VAL A 136 4.80 13.34 -11.54
N GLU A 137 5.33 13.38 -12.77
CA GLU A 137 6.65 12.81 -13.06
C GLU A 137 7.80 13.62 -12.42
N ALA A 138 7.63 14.94 -12.31
CA ALA A 138 8.59 15.78 -11.59
C ALA A 138 8.53 15.52 -10.08
N ILE A 139 7.31 15.30 -9.54
CA ILE A 139 7.11 14.89 -8.14
C ILE A 139 7.81 13.55 -7.90
N GLN A 140 7.56 12.54 -8.74
CA GLN A 140 8.17 11.21 -8.64
C GLN A 140 9.71 11.27 -8.57
N LYS A 141 10.34 12.06 -9.47
CA LYS A 141 11.80 12.20 -9.51
C LYS A 141 12.41 12.80 -8.24
N GLY A 142 11.63 13.51 -7.46
CA GLY A 142 12.04 14.06 -6.17
C GLY A 142 11.89 13.08 -4.98
N LEU A 143 11.39 11.87 -5.20
CA LEU A 143 11.08 10.89 -4.17
C LEU A 143 12.05 9.70 -4.18
N ILE A 144 12.21 9.07 -3.02
CA ILE A 144 12.98 7.84 -2.89
C ILE A 144 12.10 6.65 -3.26
N TYR A 145 12.61 5.79 -4.15
CA TYR A 145 11.93 4.54 -4.46
C TYR A 145 12.11 3.51 -3.35
N TYR A 146 11.02 2.88 -2.98
CA TYR A 146 11.00 1.72 -2.09
C TYR A 146 10.35 0.54 -2.79
N GLU A 147 10.93 -0.63 -2.64
CA GLU A 147 10.33 -1.87 -3.09
C GLU A 147 9.77 -2.69 -1.91
N PRO A 148 8.65 -3.39 -2.10
CA PRO A 148 8.13 -4.32 -1.11
C PRO A 148 9.06 -5.54 -0.96
N ASP A 149 9.39 -5.91 0.29
CA ASP A 149 10.06 -7.18 0.57
C ASP A 149 9.04 -8.32 0.53
N GLU A 150 9.21 -9.28 -0.37
CA GLU A 150 8.23 -10.35 -0.62
C GLU A 150 7.88 -11.15 0.63
N VAL A 151 8.86 -11.48 1.46
CA VAL A 151 8.65 -12.29 2.68
C VAL A 151 7.91 -11.46 3.73
N ALA A 152 8.33 -10.22 3.95
CA ALA A 152 7.70 -9.33 4.92
C ALA A 152 6.28 -8.94 4.48
N VAL A 153 6.05 -8.69 3.19
CA VAL A 153 4.72 -8.47 2.59
C VAL A 153 3.80 -9.65 2.83
N SER A 154 4.27 -10.88 2.56
CA SER A 154 3.48 -12.09 2.80
C SER A 154 3.07 -12.23 4.27
N ASN A 155 3.97 -11.94 5.20
CA ASN A 155 3.68 -11.99 6.63
C ASN A 155 2.72 -10.87 7.05
N TRP A 156 2.90 -9.66 6.53
CA TRP A 156 2.02 -8.53 6.76
C TRP A 156 0.60 -8.82 6.28
N GLN A 157 0.47 -9.31 5.05
CA GLN A 157 -0.81 -9.70 4.48
C GLN A 157 -1.52 -10.76 5.31
N LYS A 158 -0.84 -11.80 5.78
CA LYS A 158 -1.43 -12.83 6.65
C LYS A 158 -2.00 -12.26 7.94
N SER A 159 -1.28 -11.33 8.56
CA SER A 159 -1.69 -10.75 9.85
C SER A 159 -2.81 -9.71 9.74
N HIS A 160 -3.01 -9.07 8.56
CA HIS A 160 -4.00 -8.00 8.36
C HIS A 160 -5.09 -8.35 7.32
N ARG A 161 -5.14 -9.59 6.87
CA ARG A 161 -6.08 -10.02 5.83
C ARG A 161 -7.54 -9.83 6.20
N ALA A 162 -7.90 -10.04 7.46
CA ALA A 162 -9.27 -9.89 7.93
C ALA A 162 -9.72 -8.42 7.82
N ASP A 163 -8.88 -7.49 8.26
CA ASP A 163 -9.15 -6.05 8.18
C ASP A 163 -9.27 -5.59 6.73
N ALA A 164 -8.38 -6.09 5.86
CA ALA A 164 -8.43 -5.77 4.44
C ALA A 164 -9.72 -6.26 3.77
N ALA A 165 -10.17 -7.46 4.13
CA ALA A 165 -11.45 -8.00 3.62
C ALA A 165 -12.64 -7.18 4.10
N GLU A 166 -12.65 -6.75 5.37
CA GLU A 166 -13.69 -5.87 5.92
C GLU A 166 -13.71 -4.51 5.18
N HIS A 167 -12.54 -3.91 4.95
CA HIS A 167 -12.46 -2.64 4.23
C HIS A 167 -12.94 -2.75 2.78
N ALA A 168 -12.53 -3.80 2.06
CA ALA A 168 -12.97 -4.03 0.69
C ALA A 168 -14.49 -4.28 0.62
N ALA A 169 -15.06 -5.04 1.56
CA ALA A 169 -16.50 -5.26 1.66
C ALA A 169 -17.25 -3.96 1.96
N TRP A 170 -16.71 -3.09 2.82
CA TRP A 170 -17.31 -1.79 3.11
C TRP A 170 -17.42 -0.94 1.84
N PHE A 171 -16.36 -0.83 1.04
CA PHE A 171 -16.39 -0.08 -0.22
C PHE A 171 -17.32 -0.69 -1.26
N ALA A 172 -17.62 -1.99 -1.19
CA ALA A 172 -18.58 -2.63 -2.08
C ALA A 172 -20.05 -2.29 -1.73
N THR A 173 -20.36 -2.01 -0.46
CA THR A 173 -21.75 -1.98 0.04
C THR A 173 -22.16 -0.72 0.79
N ALA A 174 -21.23 0.11 1.27
CA ALA A 174 -21.56 1.28 2.08
C ALA A 174 -22.31 2.34 1.25
N PRO A 175 -23.42 2.89 1.74
CA PRO A 175 -24.26 3.82 1.00
C PRO A 175 -23.61 5.18 0.74
N ASP A 176 -22.62 5.55 1.55
CA ASP A 176 -21.90 6.82 1.46
C ASP A 176 -20.42 6.67 1.00
N ARG A 177 -20.09 5.52 0.42
CA ARG A 177 -18.74 5.18 -0.06
C ARG A 177 -18.19 6.21 -1.05
N GLU A 178 -19.05 6.80 -1.88
CA GLU A 178 -18.65 7.78 -2.91
C GLU A 178 -17.91 9.02 -2.34
N LYS A 179 -18.12 9.33 -1.06
CA LYS A 179 -17.39 10.42 -0.39
C LYS A 179 -15.91 10.13 -0.16
N TYR A 180 -15.52 8.88 -0.28
CA TYR A 180 -14.18 8.34 0.03
C TYR A 180 -13.59 7.59 -1.16
N LEU A 181 -14.21 7.75 -2.34
CA LEU A 181 -13.87 7.02 -3.55
C LEU A 181 -13.42 7.97 -4.65
N GLU A 182 -12.25 7.69 -5.19
CA GLU A 182 -11.70 8.33 -6.40
C GLU A 182 -11.72 7.34 -7.56
N HIS A 183 -11.57 7.83 -8.78
CA HIS A 183 -11.62 6.99 -9.97
C HIS A 183 -10.42 7.23 -10.89
N LEU A 184 -9.86 6.14 -11.42
CA LEU A 184 -8.88 6.12 -12.50
C LEU A 184 -9.47 5.38 -13.70
N ALA A 185 -9.59 6.04 -14.82
CA ALA A 185 -10.04 5.45 -16.07
C ALA A 185 -8.86 4.98 -16.93
N VAL A 186 -9.11 4.09 -17.88
CA VAL A 186 -8.12 3.67 -18.89
C VAL A 186 -7.45 4.85 -19.58
N GLY A 187 -8.19 5.96 -19.81
CA GLY A 187 -7.70 7.19 -20.43
C GLY A 187 -6.67 7.95 -19.60
N ASP A 188 -6.61 7.72 -18.29
CA ASP A 188 -5.68 8.37 -17.36
C ASP A 188 -4.30 7.68 -17.32
N GLY A 189 -4.11 6.62 -18.10
CA GLY A 189 -2.81 5.96 -18.26
C GLY A 189 -1.96 6.63 -19.36
N ARG A 190 -0.66 6.75 -19.08
CA ARG A 190 0.39 7.24 -20.00
C ARG A 190 1.14 6.10 -20.66
#